data_c58c6927e865d5d1523e05f9c1448428
#
_entry.id   c58c6927e865d5d1523e05f9c1448428
#
_cell.length_a   1.000
_cell.length_b   1.000
_cell.length_c   1.000
_cell.angle_alpha   90.00
_cell.angle_beta   90.00
_cell.angle_gamma   90.00
#
_symmetry.space_group_name_H-M   'P 1'
#
loop_
_entity.id
_entity.type
_entity.pdbx_description
1 polymer ?
#
loop_
_entity_poly.entity_id
_entity_poly.type
_entity_poly.pdbx_seq_one_letter_code
_entity_poly.pdbx_strand_id
1 'polypeptide(L)'
;MSIPSNFELVSAPLGVEARRLSIAAARLRRHADYQRAYAAGRKRRSNSMSWFLAPQTLPAPGPRVGLTVGKVLGKAHERNRIKRRLRESLRRHLELLPTGCDLILHPHRSVLTMEFSKLDAEIMRILGQANADAARAVHSAATTAAKVEPAS
;
A
#
# COMPACT_ATOMS: atom_id res chain seq x y z
N MET A 1 24.37 25.16 -21.10
CA MET A 1 24.96 24.84 -19.79
C MET A 1 23.95 24.99 -18.68
N SER A 2 23.29 26.13 -18.66
CA SER A 2 22.30 26.38 -17.60
C SER A 2 21.11 25.43 -17.66
N ILE A 3 20.80 24.88 -18.82
CA ILE A 3 19.66 23.99 -18.98
C ILE A 3 19.80 22.75 -18.13
N PRO A 4 20.95 22.08 -18.09
CA PRO A 4 21.10 20.93 -17.20
C PRO A 4 20.88 21.28 -15.73
N SER A 5 21.34 22.43 -15.32
CA SER A 5 21.17 22.89 -13.95
C SER A 5 19.70 23.08 -13.62
N ASN A 6 18.96 23.64 -14.55
CA ASN A 6 17.53 23.83 -14.36
C ASN A 6 16.79 22.49 -14.24
N PHE A 7 17.19 21.53 -15.05
CA PHE A 7 16.63 20.20 -14.94
C PHE A 7 16.95 19.56 -13.61
N GLU A 8 18.18 19.78 -13.13
CA GLU A 8 18.54 19.24 -11.83
C GLU A 8 17.68 19.81 -10.73
N LEU A 9 17.37 21.09 -10.79
CA LEU A 9 16.49 21.71 -9.81
C LEU A 9 15.10 21.10 -9.84
N VAL A 10 14.58 20.84 -11.02
CA VAL A 10 13.27 20.19 -11.16
C VAL A 10 13.34 18.76 -10.64
N SER A 11 14.47 18.10 -10.87
CA SER A 11 14.63 16.71 -10.42
C SER A 11 14.75 16.59 -8.92
N ALA A 12 15.29 17.59 -8.25
CA ALA A 12 15.51 17.52 -6.82
C ALA A 12 14.24 17.18 -6.03
N PRO A 13 13.11 17.86 -6.28
CA PRO A 13 11.86 17.46 -5.61
C PRO A 13 11.44 16.03 -5.93
N LEU A 14 11.63 15.62 -7.17
CA LEU A 14 11.31 14.24 -7.57
C LEU A 14 12.20 13.25 -6.86
N GLY A 15 13.46 13.59 -6.68
CA GLY A 15 14.38 12.76 -5.92
C GLY A 15 13.96 12.60 -4.47
N VAL A 16 13.48 13.66 -3.87
CA VAL A 16 12.96 13.61 -2.51
C VAL A 16 11.72 12.74 -2.46
N GLU A 17 10.82 12.87 -3.42
CA GLU A 17 9.65 12.03 -3.51
C GLU A 17 10.03 10.56 -3.64
N ALA A 18 10.99 10.24 -4.48
CA ALA A 18 11.45 8.88 -4.66
C ALA A 18 11.99 8.30 -3.35
N ARG A 19 12.70 9.10 -2.55
CA ARG A 19 13.19 8.65 -1.26
C ARG A 19 12.06 8.41 -0.27
N ARG A 20 11.00 9.23 -0.32
CA ARG A 20 9.83 9.04 0.53
C ARG A 20 9.08 7.76 0.19
N LEU A 21 9.22 7.30 -1.04
CA LEU A 21 8.59 6.05 -1.47
C LEU A 21 9.40 4.81 -1.12
N SER A 22 10.40 4.92 -0.25
CA SER A 22 11.10 3.74 0.24
C SER A 22 10.15 2.87 1.06
N ILE A 23 10.40 1.57 1.09
CA ILE A 23 9.55 0.65 1.85
C ILE A 23 9.52 1.02 3.34
N ALA A 24 10.62 1.52 3.87
CA ALA A 24 10.67 1.95 5.26
C ALA A 24 9.77 3.15 5.52
N ALA A 25 9.74 4.10 4.60
CA ALA A 25 8.90 5.28 4.72
C ALA A 25 7.43 4.95 4.54
N ALA A 26 7.11 3.97 3.70
CA ALA A 26 5.74 3.57 3.42
C ALA A 26 5.15 2.65 4.48
N ARG A 27 5.93 2.28 5.48
CA ARG A 27 5.51 1.29 6.46
C ARG A 27 4.46 1.84 7.43
N LEU A 28 3.34 1.13 7.55
CA LEU A 28 2.34 1.40 8.57
C LEU A 28 2.85 0.87 9.91
N ARG A 29 2.89 1.71 10.94
CA ARG A 29 3.56 1.37 12.21
C ARG A 29 2.65 1.39 13.42
N ARG A 30 1.71 2.32 13.48
CA ARG A 30 0.93 2.51 14.69
C ARG A 30 -0.23 1.54 14.78
N HIS A 31 -0.41 0.96 15.97
CA HIS A 31 -1.51 0.05 16.21
C HIS A 31 -2.87 0.72 15.94
N ALA A 32 -3.01 1.96 16.33
CA ALA A 32 -4.25 2.71 16.09
C ALA A 32 -4.55 2.85 14.58
N ASP A 33 -3.52 2.98 13.76
CA ASP A 33 -3.70 3.06 12.31
C ASP A 33 -4.20 1.72 11.76
N TYR A 34 -3.68 0.61 12.27
CA TYR A 34 -4.16 -0.72 11.89
C TYR A 34 -5.63 -0.90 12.28
N GLN A 35 -5.98 -0.53 13.50
CA GLN A 35 -7.36 -0.67 13.96
C GLN A 35 -8.32 0.17 13.14
N ARG A 36 -7.92 1.38 12.81
CA ARG A 36 -8.71 2.28 11.99
C ARG A 36 -8.93 1.72 10.59
N ALA A 37 -7.87 1.17 10.01
CA ALA A 37 -7.94 0.57 8.70
C ALA A 37 -8.85 -0.66 8.69
N TYR A 38 -8.78 -1.49 9.73
CA TYR A 38 -9.66 -2.65 9.83
C TYR A 38 -11.13 -2.25 9.98
N ALA A 39 -11.40 -1.18 10.74
CA ALA A 39 -12.76 -0.74 10.97
C ALA A 39 -13.39 -0.11 9.72
N ALA A 40 -12.61 0.66 8.98
CA ALA A 40 -13.10 1.39 7.82
C ALA A 40 -12.83 0.70 6.49
N GLY A 41 -11.91 -0.26 6.48
CA GLY A 41 -11.43 -0.87 5.26
C GLY A 41 -12.31 -1.97 4.71
N ARG A 42 -12.14 -2.22 3.43
CA ARG A 42 -12.74 -3.35 2.75
C ARG A 42 -11.76 -4.50 2.69
N LYS A 43 -12.25 -5.69 3.03
CA LYS A 43 -11.45 -6.90 2.92
C LYS A 43 -11.62 -7.50 1.53
N ARG A 44 -10.50 -7.85 0.93
CA ARG A 44 -10.46 -8.58 -0.33
C ARG A 44 -9.55 -9.77 -0.22
N ARG A 45 -9.69 -10.71 -1.13
CA ARG A 45 -8.89 -11.94 -1.13
C ARG A 45 -8.22 -12.14 -2.47
N SER A 46 -7.07 -12.80 -2.42
CA SER A 46 -6.39 -13.31 -3.59
C SER A 46 -5.89 -14.71 -3.28
N ASN A 47 -5.10 -15.32 -4.16
CA ASN A 47 -4.71 -16.72 -4.01
C ASN A 47 -3.94 -17.02 -2.73
N SER A 48 -2.98 -16.18 -2.39
CA SER A 48 -2.08 -16.45 -1.27
C SER A 48 -2.18 -15.45 -0.13
N MET A 49 -3.13 -14.52 -0.19
CA MET A 49 -3.28 -13.54 0.89
C MET A 49 -4.64 -12.85 0.81
N SER A 50 -5.02 -12.24 1.91
CA SER A 50 -6.11 -11.28 1.91
C SER A 50 -5.53 -9.91 2.23
N TRP A 51 -6.31 -8.86 1.99
CA TRP A 51 -5.84 -7.52 2.22
C TRP A 51 -6.99 -6.57 2.51
N PHE A 52 -6.66 -5.49 3.22
CA PHE A 52 -7.59 -4.42 3.56
C PHE A 52 -7.10 -3.13 2.96
N LEU A 53 -8.02 -2.33 2.43
CA LEU A 53 -7.71 -1.00 1.94
C LEU A 53 -8.65 -0.03 2.62
N ALA A 54 -8.10 1.01 3.24
CA ALA A 54 -8.89 2.02 3.92
C ALA A 54 -8.36 3.41 3.58
N PRO A 55 -9.24 4.41 3.42
CA PRO A 55 -8.77 5.77 3.21
C PRO A 55 -8.07 6.29 4.46
N GLN A 56 -7.05 7.11 4.26
CA GLN A 56 -6.35 7.76 5.37
C GLN A 56 -7.23 8.87 5.92
N THR A 57 -7.31 8.95 7.25
CA THR A 57 -8.11 10.01 7.88
C THR A 57 -7.36 11.33 7.94
N LEU A 58 -6.03 11.25 8.02
CA LEU A 58 -5.18 12.44 8.03
C LEU A 58 -4.24 12.38 6.84
N PRO A 59 -3.95 13.52 6.21
CA PRO A 59 -3.01 13.53 5.11
C PRO A 59 -1.68 12.97 5.54
N ALA A 60 -1.13 12.09 4.73
CA ALA A 60 0.20 11.53 4.94
C ALA A 60 1.04 11.85 3.71
N PRO A 61 2.36 11.97 3.88
CA PRO A 61 3.23 12.36 2.76
C PRO A 61 3.32 11.30 1.66
N GLY A 62 2.70 10.15 1.83
CA GLY A 62 2.73 9.14 0.79
C GLY A 62 1.89 7.94 1.16
N PRO A 63 1.95 6.88 0.35
CA PRO A 63 1.20 5.66 0.63
C PRO A 63 1.71 4.96 1.88
N ARG A 64 0.85 4.19 2.52
CA ARG A 64 1.24 3.40 3.68
C ARG A 64 0.80 1.95 3.47
N VAL A 65 1.68 1.02 3.83
CA VAL A 65 1.41 -0.40 3.73
C VAL A 65 1.83 -1.11 5.01
N GLY A 66 0.99 -2.00 5.48
CA GLY A 66 1.24 -2.80 6.67
C GLY A 66 1.21 -4.28 6.34
N LEU A 67 1.98 -5.05 7.09
CA LEU A 67 1.99 -6.51 6.97
C LEU A 67 1.56 -7.09 8.30
N THR A 68 0.56 -7.96 8.26
CA THR A 68 0.11 -8.68 9.45
C THR A 68 0.48 -10.14 9.29
N VAL A 69 1.52 -10.57 9.99
CA VAL A 69 2.02 -11.94 9.94
C VAL A 69 1.97 -12.49 11.35
N GLY A 70 0.84 -13.12 11.68
CA GLY A 70 0.58 -13.62 13.01
C GLY A 70 1.22 -14.95 13.32
N LYS A 71 1.20 -15.34 14.59
CA LYS A 71 1.82 -16.58 15.07
C LYS A 71 1.23 -17.82 14.40
N VAL A 72 -0.01 -17.76 13.95
CA VAL A 72 -0.67 -18.89 13.29
C VAL A 72 0.05 -19.28 11.99
N LEU A 73 0.84 -18.39 11.42
CA LEU A 73 1.55 -18.66 10.17
C LEU A 73 2.83 -19.46 10.35
N GLY A 74 3.26 -19.69 11.58
CA GLY A 74 4.41 -20.52 11.83
C GLY A 74 5.37 -19.94 12.84
N LYS A 75 6.58 -20.50 12.85
CA LYS A 75 7.64 -20.08 13.77
C LYS A 75 8.19 -18.71 13.38
N ALA A 76 8.90 -18.08 14.31
CA ALA A 76 9.40 -16.73 14.12
C ALA A 76 10.24 -16.60 12.84
N HIS A 77 11.14 -17.55 12.55
CA HIS A 77 11.97 -17.47 11.36
C HIS A 77 11.14 -17.62 10.07
N GLU A 78 10.07 -18.41 10.12
CA GLU A 78 9.18 -18.56 8.98
C GLU A 78 8.39 -17.28 8.73
N ARG A 79 7.87 -16.68 9.80
CA ARG A 79 7.15 -15.40 9.70
C ARG A 79 8.06 -14.29 9.18
N ASN A 80 9.31 -14.26 9.62
CA ASN A 80 10.28 -13.29 9.14
C ASN A 80 10.58 -13.49 7.66
N ARG A 81 10.63 -14.73 7.20
CA ARG A 81 10.83 -15.01 5.78
C ARG A 81 9.65 -14.53 4.95
N ILE A 82 8.42 -14.76 5.42
CA ILE A 82 7.23 -14.26 4.74
C ILE A 82 7.29 -12.73 4.62
N LYS A 83 7.60 -12.04 5.71
CA LYS A 83 7.73 -10.58 5.72
C LYS A 83 8.76 -10.10 4.72
N ARG A 84 9.94 -10.74 4.69
CA ARG A 84 11.01 -10.34 3.77
C ARG A 84 10.61 -10.52 2.32
N ARG A 85 9.95 -11.62 2.01
CA ARG A 85 9.49 -11.88 0.65
C ARG A 85 8.48 -10.82 0.19
N LEU A 86 7.52 -10.49 1.05
CA LEU A 86 6.54 -9.45 0.75
C LEU A 86 7.19 -8.08 0.60
N ARG A 87 8.11 -7.73 1.49
CA ARG A 87 8.81 -6.45 1.41
C ARG A 87 9.64 -6.34 0.14
N GLU A 88 10.26 -7.43 -0.28
CA GLU A 88 11.04 -7.43 -1.52
C GLU A 88 10.13 -7.15 -2.73
N SER A 89 8.99 -7.79 -2.79
CA SER A 89 8.04 -7.56 -3.87
C SER A 89 7.49 -6.13 -3.84
N LEU A 90 7.09 -5.67 -2.66
CA LEU A 90 6.58 -4.31 -2.52
C LEU A 90 7.62 -3.26 -2.89
N ARG A 91 8.88 -3.50 -2.52
CA ARG A 91 9.96 -2.58 -2.84
C ARG A 91 10.14 -2.42 -4.35
N ARG A 92 9.89 -3.45 -5.11
CA ARG A 92 9.98 -3.40 -6.56
C ARG A 92 8.85 -2.60 -7.20
N HIS A 93 7.75 -2.41 -6.49
CA HIS A 93 6.54 -1.80 -7.05
C HIS A 93 6.01 -0.66 -6.19
N LEU A 94 6.92 0.10 -5.57
CA LEU A 94 6.51 1.19 -4.67
C LEU A 94 5.65 2.23 -5.36
N GLU A 95 5.91 2.51 -6.62
CA GLU A 95 5.15 3.49 -7.38
C GLU A 95 3.71 3.06 -7.66
N LEU A 96 3.41 1.78 -7.47
CA LEU A 96 2.06 1.26 -7.63
C LEU A 96 1.24 1.29 -6.35
N LEU A 97 1.84 1.66 -5.22
CA LEU A 97 1.11 1.74 -3.95
C LEU A 97 0.04 2.84 -4.04
N PRO A 98 -1.18 2.55 -3.60
CA PRO A 98 -2.24 3.55 -3.65
C PRO A 98 -1.95 4.70 -2.68
N THR A 99 -2.03 5.94 -3.17
CA THR A 99 -1.83 7.12 -2.33
C THR A 99 -3.14 7.49 -1.63
N GLY A 100 -3.01 8.08 -0.44
CA GLY A 100 -4.18 8.49 0.33
C GLY A 100 -4.90 7.36 1.01
N CYS A 101 -4.33 6.15 0.99
CA CYS A 101 -4.94 4.97 1.58
C CYS A 101 -3.92 4.18 2.38
N ASP A 102 -4.43 3.40 3.32
CA ASP A 102 -3.62 2.43 4.05
C ASP A 102 -3.96 1.04 3.50
N LEU A 103 -2.94 0.32 3.11
CA LEU A 103 -3.09 -1.05 2.61
C LEU A 103 -2.47 -2.00 3.63
N ILE A 104 -3.23 -3.01 4.06
CA ILE A 104 -2.73 -4.01 5.01
C ILE A 104 -2.83 -5.37 4.35
N LEU A 105 -1.71 -6.06 4.26
CA LEU A 105 -1.61 -7.39 3.67
C LEU A 105 -1.61 -8.45 4.77
N HIS A 106 -2.44 -9.47 4.57
CA HIS A 106 -2.53 -10.64 5.45
C HIS A 106 -2.14 -11.87 4.64
N PRO A 107 -0.84 -12.20 4.60
CA PRO A 107 -0.40 -13.37 3.83
C PRO A 107 -0.88 -14.67 4.45
N HIS A 108 -1.08 -15.66 3.61
CA HIS A 108 -1.28 -17.03 4.04
C HIS A 108 0.08 -17.73 4.11
N ARG A 109 0.11 -18.90 4.73
CA ARG A 109 1.36 -19.63 4.87
C ARG A 109 1.99 -20.01 3.52
N SER A 110 1.19 -20.12 2.48
CA SER A 110 1.70 -20.44 1.14
C SER A 110 2.73 -19.46 0.63
N VAL A 111 2.73 -18.23 1.13
CA VAL A 111 3.73 -17.22 0.74
C VAL A 111 5.13 -17.66 1.14
N LEU A 112 5.25 -18.50 2.15
CA LEU A 112 6.54 -18.97 2.62
C LEU A 112 7.33 -19.74 1.55
N THR A 113 6.65 -20.53 0.75
CA THR A 113 7.29 -21.47 -0.19
C THR A 113 6.96 -21.24 -1.65
N MET A 114 6.00 -20.37 -1.98
CA MET A 114 5.65 -20.15 -3.37
C MET A 114 6.79 -19.50 -4.15
N GLU A 115 6.81 -19.70 -5.44
CA GLU A 115 7.81 -19.06 -6.30
C GLU A 115 7.71 -17.55 -6.21
N PHE A 116 8.86 -16.87 -6.12
CA PHE A 116 8.87 -15.43 -5.97
C PHE A 116 8.20 -14.73 -7.16
N SER A 117 8.40 -15.24 -8.37
CA SER A 117 7.78 -14.65 -9.55
C SER A 117 6.25 -14.65 -9.47
N LYS A 118 5.69 -15.72 -8.90
CA LYS A 118 4.24 -15.81 -8.71
C LYS A 118 3.76 -14.86 -7.62
N LEU A 119 4.52 -14.77 -6.54
CA LEU A 119 4.22 -13.82 -5.47
C LEU A 119 4.26 -12.39 -6.00
N ASP A 120 5.29 -12.06 -6.75
CA ASP A 120 5.46 -10.72 -7.30
C ASP A 120 4.32 -10.36 -8.25
N ALA A 121 3.91 -11.30 -9.11
CA ALA A 121 2.78 -11.07 -10.00
C ALA A 121 1.48 -10.86 -9.22
N GLU A 122 1.29 -11.61 -8.14
CA GLU A 122 0.11 -11.46 -7.31
C GLU A 122 0.09 -10.09 -6.61
N ILE A 123 1.23 -9.66 -6.09
CA ILE A 123 1.36 -8.33 -5.48
C ILE A 123 1.03 -7.25 -6.50
N MET A 124 1.52 -7.37 -7.72
CA MET A 124 1.18 -6.40 -8.77
C MET A 124 -0.31 -6.33 -9.02
N ARG A 125 -0.99 -7.47 -9.07
CA ARG A 125 -2.43 -7.50 -9.25
C ARG A 125 -3.17 -6.87 -8.06
N ILE A 126 -2.70 -7.15 -6.85
CA ILE A 126 -3.28 -6.55 -5.64
C ILE A 126 -3.14 -5.04 -5.67
N LEU A 127 -1.96 -4.55 -5.99
CA LEU A 127 -1.73 -3.10 -6.05
C LEU A 127 -2.57 -2.44 -7.15
N GLY A 128 -2.73 -3.10 -8.29
CA GLY A 128 -3.60 -2.62 -9.35
C GLY A 128 -5.05 -2.54 -8.89
N GLN A 129 -5.53 -3.58 -8.22
CA GLN A 129 -6.89 -3.61 -7.69
C GLN A 129 -7.08 -2.55 -6.60
N ALA A 130 -6.08 -2.40 -5.72
CA ALA A 130 -6.14 -1.39 -4.66
C ALA A 130 -6.21 0.03 -5.23
N ASN A 131 -5.44 0.29 -6.28
CA ASN A 131 -5.51 1.59 -6.95
C ASN A 131 -6.87 1.83 -7.57
N ALA A 132 -7.46 0.83 -8.20
CA ALA A 132 -8.79 0.94 -8.77
C ALA A 132 -9.84 1.19 -7.68
N ASP A 133 -9.74 0.49 -6.57
CA ASP A 133 -10.65 0.66 -5.44
C ASP A 133 -10.49 2.05 -4.82
N ALA A 134 -9.27 2.53 -4.69
CA ALA A 134 -8.99 3.85 -4.15
C ALA A 134 -9.58 4.95 -5.05
N ALA A 135 -9.43 4.80 -6.35
CA ALA A 135 -9.98 5.75 -7.30
C ALA A 135 -11.51 5.78 -7.24
N ARG A 136 -12.14 4.62 -7.12
CA ARG A 136 -13.60 4.56 -7.00
C ARG A 136 -14.08 5.19 -5.70
N ALA A 137 -13.36 4.98 -4.61
CA ALA A 137 -13.73 5.57 -3.32
C ALA A 137 -13.69 7.10 -3.37
N VAL A 138 -12.64 7.64 -3.99
CA VAL A 138 -12.52 9.09 -4.15
C VAL A 138 -13.66 9.63 -5.02
N HIS A 139 -13.97 8.95 -6.12
CA HIS A 139 -15.05 9.36 -7.01
C HIS A 139 -16.39 9.31 -6.29
N SER A 140 -16.66 8.26 -5.54
CA SER A 140 -17.89 8.13 -4.77
C SER A 140 -18.04 9.25 -3.74
N ALA A 141 -16.96 9.55 -3.03
CA ALA A 141 -16.99 10.63 -2.03
C ALA A 141 -17.27 11.98 -2.68
N ALA A 142 -16.65 12.25 -3.82
CA ALA A 142 -16.88 13.49 -4.54
C ALA A 142 -18.33 13.59 -5.03
N THR A 143 -18.87 12.49 -5.54
CA THR A 143 -20.24 12.45 -5.99
C THR A 143 -21.21 12.67 -4.84
N THR A 144 -20.96 12.04 -3.72
CA THR A 144 -21.80 12.20 -2.53
C THR A 144 -21.77 13.64 -2.03
N ALA A 145 -20.59 14.25 -1.98
CA ALA A 145 -20.45 15.63 -1.55
C ALA A 145 -21.20 16.56 -2.50
N ALA A 146 -21.10 16.32 -3.80
CA ALA A 146 -21.79 17.13 -4.79
C ALA A 146 -23.30 17.01 -4.64
N LYS A 147 -23.82 15.84 -4.31
CA LYS A 147 -25.26 15.67 -4.10
C LYS A 147 -25.75 16.38 -2.85
N VAL A 148 -24.93 16.39 -1.80
CA VAL A 148 -25.32 17.01 -0.54
C VAL A 148 -25.40 18.53 -0.70
N GLU A 149 -24.46 19.13 -1.39
CA GLU A 149 -24.43 20.58 -1.55
C GLU A 149 -25.71 21.18 -2.19
N PRO A 150 -26.14 20.68 -3.33
CA PRO A 150 -27.35 21.26 -3.95
C PRO A 150 -28.61 21.13 -3.11
N ALA A 151 -28.63 20.10 -2.25
CA ALA A 151 -29.80 19.86 -1.42
C ALA A 151 -29.95 20.88 -0.29
N SER A 152 -28.87 21.52 0.07
CA SER A 152 -28.90 22.52 1.13
C SER A 152 -29.13 23.91 0.54
#